data_603d7dfc97f79b585da0af6fcced59d8
#
_entry.id   603d7dfc97f79b585da0af6fcced59d8
#
_cell.length_a   1.000
_cell.length_b   1.000
_cell.length_c   1.000
_cell.angle_alpha   90.00
_cell.angle_beta   90.00
_cell.angle_gamma   90.00
#
_symmetry.space_group_name_H-M   'P 1'
#
loop_
_entity.id
_entity.type
_entity.pdbx_description
1 polymer ?
#
loop_
_entity_poly.entity_id
_entity_poly.type
_entity_poly.pdbx_seq_one_letter_code
_entity_poly.pdbx_strand_id
1 'polypeptide(L)'
;RYALAILAIVYMFNFIDRQILAILLPAIREEFGVSDAWLGFLTGTAFAMFYIILGIPVARYADRHNRRNLIALAVAVWSGMTALSGMAANFVQLALARIGVGVGEAGCSPPAHSMIADLYPPEKRSTAMGVYTIGISAGIMLAYLLGGWVAQNVGWREALLVVGLP
;
A
#
# COMPACT_ATOMS: atom_id res chain seq x y z
N ARG A 1 -19.24 -13.23 -2.44
CA ARG A 1 -17.97 -13.87 -2.88
C ARG A 1 -17.15 -12.91 -3.75
N TYR A 2 -17.76 -12.26 -4.76
CA TYR A 2 -17.08 -11.31 -5.64
C TYR A 2 -16.41 -10.13 -4.88
N ALA A 3 -17.15 -9.50 -3.98
CA ALA A 3 -16.62 -8.39 -3.18
C ALA A 3 -15.41 -8.80 -2.34
N LEU A 4 -15.41 -9.99 -1.73
CA LEU A 4 -14.29 -10.50 -0.96
C LEU A 4 -13.04 -10.73 -1.84
N ALA A 5 -13.23 -11.27 -3.04
CA ALA A 5 -12.12 -11.47 -3.97
C ALA A 5 -11.49 -10.13 -4.38
N ILE A 6 -12.29 -9.11 -4.69
CA ILE A 6 -11.79 -7.76 -4.99
C ILE A 6 -11.03 -7.19 -3.79
N LEU A 7 -11.58 -7.27 -2.59
CA LEU A 7 -10.92 -6.78 -1.38
C LEU A 7 -9.59 -7.50 -1.12
N ALA A 8 -9.52 -8.82 -1.35
CA ALA A 8 -8.27 -9.58 -1.22
C ALA A 8 -7.23 -9.17 -2.27
N ILE A 9 -7.65 -8.90 -3.52
CA ILE A 9 -6.77 -8.37 -4.58
C ILE A 9 -6.27 -6.98 -4.22
N VAL A 10 -7.13 -6.08 -3.79
CA VAL A 10 -6.74 -4.73 -3.34
C VAL A 10 -5.73 -4.82 -2.19
N TYR A 11 -5.94 -5.73 -1.25
CA TYR A 11 -5.03 -5.94 -0.12
C TYR A 11 -3.69 -6.53 -0.56
N MET A 12 -3.70 -7.40 -1.57
CA MET A 12 -2.50 -7.92 -2.20
C MET A 12 -1.66 -6.79 -2.83
N PHE A 13 -2.28 -5.89 -3.60
CA PHE A 13 -1.58 -4.75 -4.17
C PHE A 13 -1.03 -3.80 -3.11
N ASN A 14 -1.77 -3.57 -2.02
CA ASN A 14 -1.30 -2.79 -0.89
C ASN A 14 0.01 -3.36 -0.31
N PHE A 15 0.10 -4.69 -0.17
CA PHE A 15 1.32 -5.34 0.32
C PHE A 15 2.44 -5.40 -0.71
N ILE A 16 2.14 -5.48 -2.01
CA ILE A 16 3.14 -5.32 -3.07
C ILE A 16 3.80 -3.95 -2.93
N ASP A 17 3.02 -2.87 -2.80
CA ASP A 17 3.54 -1.51 -2.71
C ASP A 17 4.42 -1.28 -1.47
N ARG A 18 4.03 -1.85 -0.34
CA ARG A 18 4.84 -1.78 0.89
C ARG A 18 6.18 -2.50 0.75
N GLN A 19 6.16 -3.69 0.17
CA GLN A 19 7.36 -4.51 0.06
C GLN A 19 8.30 -4.07 -1.05
N ILE A 20 7.76 -3.54 -2.16
CA ILE A 20 8.61 -3.09 -3.26
C ILE A 20 9.58 -2.01 -2.80
N LEU A 21 9.13 -1.06 -1.97
CA LEU A 21 10.00 -0.02 -1.47
C LEU A 21 11.20 -0.59 -0.69
N ALA A 22 10.96 -1.59 0.18
CA ALA A 22 12.03 -2.24 0.95
C ALA A 22 13.08 -2.89 0.03
N ILE A 23 12.64 -3.49 -1.08
CA ILE A 23 13.52 -4.11 -2.08
C ILE A 23 14.35 -3.04 -2.80
N LEU A 24 13.79 -1.85 -3.01
CA LEU A 24 14.41 -0.77 -3.79
C LEU A 24 15.35 0.13 -2.95
N LEU A 25 15.34 0.01 -1.62
CA LEU A 25 16.15 0.87 -0.73
C LEU A 25 17.63 0.94 -1.09
N PRO A 26 18.33 -0.15 -1.46
CA PRO A 26 19.74 -0.07 -1.84
C PRO A 26 19.97 0.85 -3.04
N ALA A 27 19.14 0.73 -4.09
CA ALA A 27 19.27 1.56 -5.30
C ALA A 27 18.93 3.03 -5.01
N ILE A 28 17.90 3.29 -4.20
CA ILE A 28 17.53 4.64 -3.76
C ILE A 28 18.64 5.29 -2.93
N ARG A 29 19.28 4.51 -2.06
CA ARG A 29 20.43 4.96 -1.25
C ARG A 29 21.60 5.37 -2.14
N GLU A 30 21.95 4.53 -3.10
CA GLU A 30 23.06 4.78 -4.01
C GLU A 30 22.83 6.04 -4.84
N GLU A 31 21.62 6.23 -5.36
CA GLU A 31 21.31 7.36 -6.22
C GLU A 31 21.20 8.71 -5.47
N PHE A 32 20.52 8.72 -4.32
CA PHE A 32 20.31 9.97 -3.57
C PHE A 32 21.36 10.26 -2.50
N GLY A 33 22.28 9.33 -2.24
CA GLY A 33 23.34 9.50 -1.24
C GLY A 33 22.82 9.67 0.19
N VAL A 34 21.65 9.11 0.51
CA VAL A 34 21.01 9.26 1.83
C VAL A 34 21.45 8.16 2.79
N SER A 35 21.46 8.47 4.10
CA SER A 35 21.81 7.50 5.13
C SER A 35 20.70 6.47 5.37
N ASP A 36 21.09 5.30 5.88
CA ASP A 36 20.15 4.25 6.27
C ASP A 36 19.14 4.71 7.33
N ALA A 37 19.52 5.67 8.18
CA ALA A 37 18.62 6.26 9.16
C ALA A 37 17.45 7.02 8.49
N TRP A 38 17.71 7.78 7.44
CA TRP A 38 16.65 8.46 6.68
C TRP A 38 15.76 7.50 5.91
N LEU A 39 16.33 6.44 5.34
CA LEU A 39 15.58 5.38 4.67
C LEU A 39 14.69 4.62 5.65
N GLY A 40 15.23 4.25 6.82
CA GLY A 40 14.48 3.60 7.89
C GLY A 40 13.37 4.50 8.46
N PHE A 41 13.64 5.80 8.62
CA PHE A 41 12.62 6.77 9.02
C PHE A 41 11.47 6.81 7.99
N LEU A 42 11.79 6.88 6.71
CA LEU A 42 10.81 6.95 5.63
C LEU A 42 9.92 5.70 5.56
N THR A 43 10.55 4.51 5.60
CA THR A 43 9.83 3.23 5.44
C THR A 43 9.10 2.78 6.71
N GLY A 44 9.59 3.18 7.87
CA GLY A 44 9.06 2.79 9.18
C GLY A 44 8.25 3.89 9.84
N THR A 45 8.96 4.82 10.50
CA THR A 45 8.35 5.78 11.43
C THR A 45 7.42 6.76 10.75
N ALA A 46 7.86 7.38 9.65
CA ALA A 46 7.05 8.37 8.94
C ALA A 46 5.77 7.73 8.39
N PHE A 47 5.89 6.60 7.71
CA PHE A 47 4.75 5.86 7.19
C PHE A 47 3.76 5.46 8.29
N ALA A 48 4.25 4.83 9.38
CA ALA A 48 3.42 4.37 10.48
C ALA A 48 2.69 5.54 11.19
N MET A 49 3.37 6.66 11.39
CA MET A 49 2.80 7.84 12.02
C MET A 49 1.62 8.39 11.21
N PHE A 50 1.80 8.61 9.91
CA PHE A 50 0.71 9.11 9.06
C PHE A 50 -0.43 8.11 8.91
N TYR A 51 -0.10 6.82 8.79
CA TYR A 51 -1.10 5.75 8.75
C TYR A 51 -1.97 5.72 10.01
N ILE A 52 -1.38 5.84 11.21
CA ILE A 52 -2.11 5.82 12.48
C ILE A 52 -2.93 7.11 12.67
N ILE A 53 -2.31 8.29 12.44
CA ILE A 53 -2.97 9.58 12.63
C ILE A 53 -4.21 9.70 11.72
N LEU A 54 -4.10 9.26 10.48
CA LEU A 54 -5.18 9.35 9.51
C LEU A 54 -6.14 8.16 9.55
N GLY A 55 -5.69 7.00 10.01
CA GLY A 55 -6.51 5.81 10.13
C GLY A 55 -7.77 6.01 10.97
N ILE A 56 -7.66 6.74 12.10
CA ILE A 56 -8.80 7.02 12.99
C ILE A 56 -9.85 7.94 12.34
N PRO A 57 -9.49 9.13 11.78
CA PRO A 57 -10.45 9.97 11.05
C PRO A 57 -11.08 9.26 9.87
N VAL A 58 -10.29 8.51 9.10
CA VAL A 58 -10.77 7.77 7.93
C VAL A 58 -11.75 6.66 8.33
N ALA A 59 -11.48 5.93 9.41
CA ALA A 59 -12.40 4.92 9.92
C ALA A 59 -13.76 5.55 10.30
N ARG A 60 -13.75 6.67 11.02
CA ARG A 60 -14.98 7.42 11.38
C ARG A 60 -15.73 7.94 10.15
N TYR A 61 -15.00 8.37 9.12
CA TYR A 61 -15.59 8.80 7.85
C TYR A 61 -16.23 7.63 7.11
N ALA A 62 -15.58 6.46 7.11
CA ALA A 62 -16.06 5.23 6.49
C ALA A 62 -17.40 4.73 7.09
N ASP A 63 -17.61 4.94 8.39
CA ASP A 63 -18.84 4.54 9.07
C ASP A 63 -20.07 5.31 8.59
N ARG A 64 -19.87 6.52 8.04
CA ARG A 64 -20.96 7.44 7.62
C ARG A 64 -21.11 7.55 6.10
N HIS A 65 -20.18 7.01 5.33
CA HIS A 65 -20.12 7.20 3.89
C HIS A 65 -20.04 5.86 3.14
N ASN A 66 -20.14 5.93 1.81
CA ASN A 66 -20.05 4.73 0.96
C ASN A 66 -18.64 4.16 0.98
N ARG A 67 -18.46 3.04 1.70
CA ARG A 67 -17.17 2.37 1.90
C ARG A 67 -16.51 1.94 0.60
N ARG A 68 -17.30 1.54 -0.42
CA ARG A 68 -16.80 1.18 -1.74
C ARG A 68 -16.07 2.36 -2.39
N ASN A 69 -16.73 3.54 -2.38
CA ASN A 69 -16.15 4.74 -2.98
C ASN A 69 -14.91 5.21 -2.22
N LEU A 70 -14.92 5.05 -0.90
CA LEU A 70 -13.76 5.38 -0.07
C LEU A 70 -12.57 4.47 -0.38
N ILE A 71 -12.78 3.15 -0.52
CA ILE A 71 -11.72 2.21 -0.93
C ILE A 71 -11.22 2.56 -2.33
N ALA A 72 -12.12 2.85 -3.29
CA ALA A 72 -11.72 3.23 -4.64
C ALA A 72 -10.87 4.51 -4.66
N LEU A 73 -11.26 5.52 -3.88
CA LEU A 73 -10.48 6.75 -3.73
C LEU A 73 -9.12 6.46 -3.07
N ALA A 74 -9.10 5.64 -2.02
CA ALA A 74 -7.90 5.23 -1.33
C ALA A 74 -6.91 4.56 -2.30
N VAL A 75 -7.39 3.60 -3.10
CA VAL A 75 -6.59 2.93 -4.15
C VAL A 75 -6.05 3.95 -5.15
N ALA A 76 -6.89 4.84 -5.68
CA ALA A 76 -6.46 5.85 -6.65
C ALA A 76 -5.39 6.80 -6.08
N VAL A 77 -5.53 7.21 -4.80
CA VAL A 77 -4.55 8.08 -4.13
C VAL A 77 -3.22 7.36 -3.95
N TRP A 78 -3.20 6.16 -3.33
CA TRP A 78 -1.91 5.50 -3.11
C TRP A 78 -1.25 5.06 -4.42
N SER A 79 -2.00 4.55 -5.40
CA SER A 79 -1.48 4.19 -6.73
C SER A 79 -0.84 5.38 -7.43
N GLY A 80 -1.53 6.53 -7.45
CA GLY A 80 -0.99 7.76 -7.99
C GLY A 80 0.27 8.23 -7.26
N MET A 81 0.30 8.13 -5.93
CA MET A 81 1.47 8.51 -5.11
C MET A 81 2.63 7.53 -5.29
N THR A 82 2.36 6.23 -5.51
CA THR A 82 3.40 5.25 -5.83
C THR A 82 4.01 5.53 -7.20
N ALA A 83 3.20 5.83 -8.21
CA ALA A 83 3.69 6.24 -9.52
C ALA A 83 4.52 7.53 -9.43
N LEU A 84 4.06 8.54 -8.68
CA LEU A 84 4.82 9.77 -8.43
C LEU A 84 6.14 9.50 -7.70
N SER A 85 6.20 8.50 -6.82
CA SER A 85 7.45 8.07 -6.18
C SER A 85 8.49 7.62 -7.20
N GLY A 86 8.07 6.93 -8.27
CA GLY A 86 8.95 6.54 -9.40
C GLY A 86 9.46 7.72 -10.21
N MET A 87 8.76 8.87 -10.18
CA MET A 87 9.14 10.09 -10.89
C MET A 87 9.95 11.08 -10.02
N ALA A 88 10.26 10.72 -8.77
CA ALA A 88 10.96 11.60 -7.85
C ALA A 88 12.38 11.93 -8.33
N ALA A 89 12.70 13.22 -8.41
CA ALA A 89 14.03 13.71 -8.80
C ALA A 89 14.99 13.85 -7.60
N ASN A 90 14.48 13.82 -6.38
CA ASN A 90 15.26 13.89 -5.14
C ASN A 90 14.55 13.18 -3.99
N PHE A 91 15.29 12.95 -2.90
CA PHE A 91 14.78 12.22 -1.73
C PHE A 91 13.57 12.89 -1.06
N VAL A 92 13.50 14.24 -1.06
CA VAL A 92 12.37 14.95 -0.44
C VAL A 92 11.07 14.68 -1.22
N GLN A 93 11.13 14.72 -2.55
CA GLN A 93 9.97 14.39 -3.39
C GLN A 93 9.54 12.93 -3.18
N LEU A 94 10.50 12.01 -3.11
CA LEU A 94 10.22 10.61 -2.80
C LEU A 94 9.54 10.48 -1.42
N ALA A 95 10.05 11.17 -0.41
CA ALA A 95 9.51 11.13 0.94
C ALA A 95 8.06 11.68 1.00
N LEU A 96 7.80 12.80 0.34
CA LEU A 96 6.45 13.38 0.26
C LEU A 96 5.46 12.45 -0.46
N ALA A 97 5.88 11.85 -1.58
CA ALA A 97 5.07 10.88 -2.29
C ALA A 97 4.77 9.65 -1.42
N ARG A 98 5.74 9.15 -0.66
CA ARG A 98 5.55 8.02 0.27
C ARG A 98 4.66 8.34 1.46
N ILE A 99 4.68 9.56 1.97
CA ILE A 99 3.68 10.03 2.94
C ILE A 99 2.28 9.97 2.31
N GLY A 100 2.13 10.43 1.06
CA GLY A 100 0.88 10.35 0.31
C GLY A 100 0.39 8.91 0.11
N VAL A 101 1.28 7.95 -0.12
CA VAL A 101 0.96 6.51 -0.14
C VAL A 101 0.37 6.08 1.21
N GLY A 102 1.02 6.41 2.34
CA GLY A 102 0.53 6.10 3.68
C GLY A 102 -0.86 6.67 3.96
N VAL A 103 -1.13 7.91 3.50
CA VAL A 103 -2.45 8.55 3.56
C VAL A 103 -3.50 7.76 2.78
N GLY A 104 -3.19 7.36 1.55
CA GLY A 104 -4.09 6.57 0.71
C GLY A 104 -4.37 5.20 1.33
N GLU A 105 -3.34 4.48 1.76
CA GLU A 105 -3.47 3.15 2.34
C GLU A 105 -4.28 3.12 3.64
N ALA A 106 -4.20 4.17 4.47
CA ALA A 106 -5.01 4.30 5.67
C ALA A 106 -6.53 4.24 5.38
N GLY A 107 -6.93 4.63 4.17
CA GLY A 107 -8.31 4.61 3.70
C GLY A 107 -8.85 3.25 3.31
N CYS A 108 -8.05 2.20 3.28
CA CYS A 108 -8.45 0.90 2.73
C CYS A 108 -8.85 -0.12 3.81
N SER A 109 -7.99 -0.38 4.77
CA SER A 109 -8.17 -1.50 5.72
C SER A 109 -9.40 -1.37 6.62
N PRO A 110 -9.70 -0.22 7.27
CA PRO A 110 -10.88 -0.10 8.12
C PRO A 110 -12.20 -0.32 7.37
N PRO A 111 -12.45 0.33 6.20
CA PRO A 111 -13.68 0.08 5.46
C PRO A 111 -13.75 -1.34 4.88
N ALA A 112 -12.62 -1.97 4.49
CA ALA A 112 -12.62 -3.34 4.01
C ALA A 112 -13.05 -4.33 5.10
N HIS A 113 -12.52 -4.21 6.31
CA HIS A 113 -12.92 -5.03 7.46
C HIS A 113 -14.41 -4.84 7.80
N SER A 114 -14.88 -3.59 7.80
CA SER A 114 -16.28 -3.27 8.06
C SER A 114 -17.21 -3.88 6.97
N MET A 115 -16.83 -3.81 5.69
CA MET A 115 -17.58 -4.45 4.60
C MET A 115 -17.63 -5.97 4.75
N ILE A 116 -16.54 -6.62 5.14
CA ILE A 116 -16.52 -8.07 5.37
C ILE A 116 -17.45 -8.44 6.52
N ALA A 117 -17.44 -7.65 7.61
CA ALA A 117 -18.32 -7.89 8.75
C ALA A 117 -19.80 -7.76 8.40
N ASP A 118 -20.16 -6.87 7.47
CA ASP A 118 -21.55 -6.71 7.01
C ASP A 118 -21.97 -7.79 5.99
N LEU A 119 -21.03 -8.25 5.16
CA LEU A 119 -21.32 -9.22 4.10
C LEU A 119 -21.39 -10.68 4.58
N TYR A 120 -20.81 -10.97 5.75
CA TYR A 120 -20.73 -12.33 6.27
C TYR A 120 -21.32 -12.45 7.68
N PRO A 121 -22.13 -13.50 7.95
CA PRO A 121 -22.64 -13.77 9.29
C PRO A 121 -21.49 -14.13 10.24
N PRO A 122 -21.67 -13.95 11.57
CA PRO A 122 -20.61 -14.12 12.57
C PRO A 122 -19.79 -15.41 12.43
N GLU A 123 -20.47 -16.52 12.10
CA GLU A 123 -19.89 -17.87 12.00
C GLU A 123 -18.91 -17.99 10.80
N LYS A 124 -19.04 -17.13 9.78
CA LYS A 124 -18.23 -17.15 8.55
C LYS A 124 -17.24 -16.00 8.44
N ARG A 125 -17.29 -15.05 9.39
CA ARG A 125 -16.42 -13.86 9.35
C ARG A 125 -14.94 -14.22 9.45
N SER A 126 -14.58 -15.15 10.34
CA SER A 126 -13.18 -15.58 10.48
C SER A 126 -12.63 -16.21 9.21
N THR A 127 -13.42 -17.04 8.53
CA THR A 127 -13.04 -17.63 7.24
C THR A 127 -12.90 -16.55 6.15
N ALA A 128 -13.85 -15.60 6.08
CA ALA A 128 -13.77 -14.50 5.12
C ALA A 128 -12.56 -13.60 5.37
N MET A 129 -12.25 -13.30 6.62
CA MET A 129 -11.03 -12.57 7.00
C MET A 129 -9.77 -13.36 6.65
N GLY A 130 -9.76 -14.68 6.86
CA GLY A 130 -8.66 -15.56 6.44
C GLY A 130 -8.42 -15.48 4.93
N VAL A 131 -9.47 -15.52 4.10
CA VAL A 131 -9.36 -15.35 2.64
C VAL A 131 -8.84 -13.96 2.28
N TYR A 132 -9.32 -12.91 2.94
CA TYR A 132 -8.84 -11.55 2.74
C TYR A 132 -7.34 -11.41 3.04
N THR A 133 -6.88 -12.00 4.14
CA THR A 133 -5.47 -11.94 4.56
C THR A 133 -4.52 -12.80 3.72
N ILE A 134 -5.00 -13.74 2.88
CA ILE A 134 -4.16 -14.41 1.86
C ILE A 134 -3.52 -13.36 0.94
N GLY A 135 -4.18 -12.23 0.69
CA GLY A 135 -3.63 -11.11 -0.06
C GLY A 135 -2.27 -10.64 0.46
N ILE A 136 -2.01 -10.72 1.78
CA ILE A 136 -0.71 -10.35 2.39
C ILE A 136 0.40 -11.24 1.82
N SER A 137 0.26 -12.55 2.00
CA SER A 137 1.31 -13.51 1.57
C SER A 137 1.50 -13.49 0.06
N ALA A 138 0.41 -13.41 -0.71
CA ALA A 138 0.45 -13.29 -2.16
C ALA A 138 1.14 -11.98 -2.59
N GLY A 139 0.82 -10.86 -1.95
CA GLY A 139 1.43 -9.56 -2.21
C GLY A 139 2.93 -9.54 -1.93
N ILE A 140 3.35 -10.06 -0.77
CA ILE A 140 4.76 -10.19 -0.41
C ILE A 140 5.50 -11.05 -1.44
N MET A 141 4.97 -12.22 -1.76
CA MET A 141 5.58 -13.11 -2.75
C MET A 141 5.75 -12.43 -4.11
N LEU A 142 4.70 -11.78 -4.62
CA LEU A 142 4.74 -11.09 -5.91
C LEU A 142 5.70 -9.89 -5.90
N ALA A 143 5.77 -9.15 -4.80
CA ALA A 143 6.71 -8.05 -4.66
C ALA A 143 8.16 -8.52 -4.81
N TYR A 144 8.52 -9.61 -4.15
CA TYR A 144 9.90 -10.16 -4.26
C TYR A 144 10.17 -10.76 -5.64
N LEU A 145 9.24 -11.51 -6.21
CA LEU A 145 9.44 -12.17 -7.51
C LEU A 145 9.44 -11.16 -8.66
N LEU A 146 8.38 -10.36 -8.78
CA LEU A 146 8.21 -9.42 -9.90
C LEU A 146 8.94 -8.11 -9.65
N GLY A 147 8.77 -7.54 -8.47
CA GLY A 147 9.39 -6.26 -8.11
C GLY A 147 10.91 -6.37 -8.05
N GLY A 148 11.45 -7.45 -7.47
CA GLY A 148 12.89 -7.71 -7.46
C GLY A 148 13.45 -7.91 -8.86
N TRP A 149 12.73 -8.64 -9.73
CA TRP A 149 13.15 -8.83 -11.12
C TRP A 149 13.16 -7.52 -11.91
N VAL A 150 12.10 -6.72 -11.82
CA VAL A 150 12.02 -5.42 -12.51
C VAL A 150 13.09 -4.47 -11.99
N ALA A 151 13.31 -4.42 -10.68
CA ALA A 151 14.31 -3.56 -10.07
C ALA A 151 15.74 -3.87 -10.57
N GLN A 152 16.06 -5.15 -10.76
CA GLN A 152 17.38 -5.59 -11.22
C GLN A 152 17.59 -5.40 -12.72
N ASN A 153 16.57 -5.55 -13.56
CA ASN A 153 16.70 -5.58 -15.01
C ASN A 153 16.31 -4.26 -15.68
N VAL A 154 15.43 -3.48 -15.07
CA VAL A 154 14.88 -2.25 -15.68
C VAL A 154 15.26 -1.03 -14.85
N GLY A 155 15.02 -1.05 -13.55
CA GLY A 155 15.34 0.02 -12.63
C GLY A 155 14.31 0.16 -11.50
N TRP A 156 14.69 0.89 -10.45
CA TRP A 156 13.81 1.08 -9.29
C TRP A 156 12.64 2.04 -9.58
N ARG A 157 12.83 3.02 -10.48
CA ARG A 157 11.78 3.97 -10.87
C ARG A 157 10.67 3.26 -11.63
N GLU A 158 11.05 2.44 -12.60
CA GLU A 158 10.14 1.66 -13.42
C GLU A 158 9.38 0.63 -12.57
N ALA A 159 10.05 0.05 -11.58
CA ALA A 159 9.40 -0.85 -10.63
C ALA A 159 8.26 -0.13 -9.87
N LEU A 160 8.48 1.10 -9.40
CA LEU A 160 7.44 1.90 -8.74
C LEU A 160 6.33 2.35 -9.70
N LEU A 161 6.67 2.68 -10.95
CA LEU A 161 5.66 3.01 -11.96
C LEU A 161 4.77 1.81 -12.27
N VAL A 162 5.36 0.63 -12.45
CA VAL A 162 4.60 -0.61 -12.73
C VAL A 162 3.69 -0.97 -11.55
N VAL A 163 4.16 -0.86 -10.32
CA VAL A 163 3.37 -1.16 -9.12
C VAL A 163 2.30 -0.10 -8.85
N GLY A 164 2.54 1.15 -9.23
CA GLY A 164 1.59 2.24 -9.06
C GLY A 164 0.47 2.32 -10.10
N LEU A 165 0.43 1.42 -11.10
CA LEU A 165 -0.55 1.45 -12.20
C LEU A 165 -1.62 0.34 -12.17
N PRO A 166 -1.92 -0.37 -11.08
CA PRO A 166 -2.95 -1.39 -11.06
C PRO A 166 -4.38 -0.84 -11.10
#